data_3c6eeb79ff318b1f30de1075a24e7455
#
_entry.id   3c6eeb79ff318b1f30de1075a24e7455
#
_cell.length_a   1.000
_cell.length_b   1.000
_cell.length_c   1.000
_cell.angle_alpha   90.00
_cell.angle_beta   90.00
_cell.angle_gamma   90.00
#
_symmetry.space_group_name_H-M   'P 1'
#
loop_
_entity.id
_entity.type
_entity.pdbx_description
1 polymer ?
#
loop_
_entity_poly.entity_id
_entity_poly.type
_entity_poly.pdbx_seq_one_letter_code
_entity_poly.pdbx_strand_id
1 'polypeptide(L)'
;PVQIHLTLPAWTQQVVDMQRRYETPEEQVMLAIELSRMNVEQNSGGPFGAAVFTDGGRLISVGVNRVIQQSCSLAHAETMAYMTAQQRLQQFRLNAIGKKITLATSSQPCCQCYGATIWAGIDTLLIGARSEDVESLTGFDEGPLPADWVGELNRRGIAVQRDICREQARAALARYRELQGQVY
;
A
#
# COMPACT_ATOMS: atom_id res chain seq x y z
N PRO A 1 -15.74 21.29 16.12
CA PRO A 1 -14.45 20.59 16.10
C PRO A 1 -14.19 20.02 14.72
N VAL A 2 -12.95 20.00 14.28
CA VAL A 2 -12.55 19.35 13.04
C VAL A 2 -11.86 18.03 13.40
N GLN A 3 -12.57 16.93 13.17
CA GLN A 3 -12.05 15.59 13.35
C GLN A 3 -12.32 14.79 12.09
N ILE A 4 -11.33 14.02 11.65
CA ILE A 4 -11.46 13.11 10.52
C ILE A 4 -11.22 11.71 11.04
N HIS A 5 -12.19 10.82 10.84
CA HIS A 5 -12.11 9.42 11.23
C HIS A 5 -12.04 8.56 9.97
N LEU A 6 -10.83 8.07 9.67
CA LEU A 6 -10.62 7.07 8.62
C LEU A 6 -10.39 5.71 9.26
N THR A 7 -11.12 4.71 8.80
CA THR A 7 -11.09 3.37 9.40
C THR A 7 -10.79 2.30 8.37
N LEU A 8 -10.04 1.29 8.80
CA LEU A 8 -9.90 0.04 8.05
C LEU A 8 -11.16 -0.83 8.26
N PRO A 9 -11.49 -1.71 7.31
CA PRO A 9 -12.58 -2.68 7.49
C PRO A 9 -12.30 -3.59 8.69
N ALA A 10 -13.34 -3.97 9.41
CA ALA A 10 -13.21 -4.82 10.61
C ALA A 10 -12.52 -6.17 10.32
N TRP A 11 -12.71 -6.73 9.13
CA TRP A 11 -12.07 -7.99 8.73
C TRP A 11 -10.53 -7.94 8.76
N THR A 12 -9.91 -6.77 8.63
CA THR A 12 -8.45 -6.65 8.70
C THR A 12 -7.89 -7.14 10.03
N GLN A 13 -8.61 -6.94 11.12
CA GLN A 13 -8.22 -7.42 12.45
C GLN A 13 -8.32 -8.95 12.58
N GLN A 14 -9.12 -9.60 11.73
CA GLN A 14 -9.32 -11.04 11.77
C GLN A 14 -8.29 -11.81 10.93
N VAL A 15 -7.80 -11.20 9.85
CA VAL A 15 -6.91 -11.86 8.88
C VAL A 15 -5.44 -11.47 9.04
N VAL A 16 -5.16 -10.36 9.70
CA VAL A 16 -3.79 -9.85 9.88
C VAL A 16 -3.20 -10.34 11.20
N ASP A 17 -2.18 -11.19 11.11
CA ASP A 17 -1.42 -11.62 12.28
C ASP A 17 -0.26 -10.63 12.54
N MET A 18 -0.44 -9.77 13.52
CA MET A 18 0.57 -8.78 13.94
C MET A 18 1.79 -9.39 14.65
N GLN A 19 1.72 -10.65 15.05
CA GLN A 19 2.83 -11.35 15.72
C GLN A 19 3.72 -12.12 14.74
N ARG A 20 3.18 -12.43 13.55
CA ARG A 20 3.93 -13.10 12.50
C ARG A 20 5.10 -12.24 12.02
N ARG A 21 6.23 -12.89 11.71
CA ARG A 21 7.35 -12.29 11.00
C ARG A 21 7.20 -12.56 9.51
N TYR A 22 7.40 -11.53 8.71
CA TYR A 22 7.38 -11.58 7.26
C TYR A 22 8.81 -11.30 6.78
N GLU A 23 9.62 -12.35 6.68
CA GLU A 23 11.08 -12.23 6.58
C GLU A 23 11.56 -11.90 5.16
N THR A 24 10.79 -12.28 4.14
CA THR A 24 11.16 -12.08 2.75
C THR A 24 10.32 -10.99 2.07
N PRO A 25 10.87 -10.32 1.03
CA PRO A 25 10.10 -9.40 0.21
C PRO A 25 8.81 -10.01 -0.34
N GLU A 26 8.86 -11.29 -0.74
CA GLU A 26 7.71 -12.03 -1.26
C GLU A 26 6.62 -12.18 -0.21
N GLU A 27 6.95 -12.54 1.03
CA GLU A 27 5.97 -12.63 2.12
C GLU A 27 5.33 -11.27 2.42
N GLN A 28 6.11 -10.20 2.39
CA GLN A 28 5.64 -8.84 2.66
C GLN A 28 4.69 -8.35 1.56
N VAL A 29 5.05 -8.53 0.30
CA VAL A 29 4.19 -8.16 -0.84
C VAL A 29 2.97 -9.06 -0.93
N MET A 30 3.09 -10.35 -0.63
CA MET A 30 1.92 -11.26 -0.58
C MET A 30 0.90 -10.84 0.47
N LEU A 31 1.32 -10.31 1.62
CA LEU A 31 0.38 -9.72 2.58
C LEU A 31 -0.39 -8.55 1.95
N ALA A 32 0.30 -7.64 1.28
CA ALA A 32 -0.33 -6.50 0.60
C ALA A 32 -1.32 -6.96 -0.49
N ILE A 33 -0.94 -7.99 -1.26
CA ILE A 33 -1.80 -8.59 -2.30
C ILE A 33 -3.03 -9.24 -1.67
N GLU A 34 -2.87 -9.99 -0.60
CA GLU A 34 -3.99 -10.63 0.11
C GLU A 34 -4.97 -9.59 0.66
N LEU A 35 -4.44 -8.50 1.23
CA LEU A 35 -5.25 -7.37 1.68
C LEU A 35 -6.04 -6.74 0.52
N SER A 36 -5.42 -6.57 -0.65
CA SER A 36 -6.09 -6.03 -1.84
C SER A 36 -7.21 -6.97 -2.31
N ARG A 37 -6.94 -8.28 -2.36
CA ARG A 37 -7.92 -9.31 -2.73
C ARG A 37 -9.10 -9.33 -1.77
N MET A 38 -8.84 -9.35 -0.47
CA MET A 38 -9.89 -9.33 0.56
C MET A 38 -10.74 -8.07 0.48
N ASN A 39 -10.12 -6.91 0.20
CA ASN A 39 -10.84 -5.65 0.07
C ASN A 39 -11.85 -5.69 -1.08
N VAL A 40 -11.49 -6.35 -2.17
CA VAL A 40 -12.38 -6.60 -3.32
C VAL A 40 -13.48 -7.60 -2.96
N GLU A 41 -13.13 -8.76 -2.44
CA GLU A 41 -14.09 -9.85 -2.13
C GLU A 41 -15.11 -9.45 -1.06
N GLN A 42 -14.72 -8.63 -0.11
CA GLN A 42 -15.60 -8.10 0.94
C GLN A 42 -16.34 -6.81 0.51
N ASN A 43 -16.18 -6.38 -0.74
CA ASN A 43 -16.76 -5.13 -1.26
C ASN A 43 -16.51 -3.92 -0.33
N SER A 44 -15.30 -3.85 0.22
CA SER A 44 -14.93 -2.85 1.22
C SER A 44 -14.01 -1.75 0.70
N GLY A 45 -13.65 -1.79 -0.58
CA GLY A 45 -12.87 -0.76 -1.27
C GLY A 45 -12.23 -1.25 -2.55
N GLY A 46 -11.39 -0.40 -3.17
CA GLY A 46 -10.67 -0.72 -4.40
C GLY A 46 -9.58 -1.79 -4.21
N PRO A 47 -8.99 -2.30 -5.32
CA PRO A 47 -8.11 -3.47 -5.34
C PRO A 47 -6.68 -3.16 -4.93
N PHE A 48 -6.51 -2.47 -3.80
CA PHE A 48 -5.21 -2.01 -3.34
C PHE A 48 -5.01 -2.34 -1.86
N GLY A 49 -3.84 -2.86 -1.54
CA GLY A 49 -3.40 -3.20 -0.20
C GLY A 49 -1.94 -2.80 0.02
N ALA A 50 -1.60 -2.46 1.24
CA ALA A 50 -0.25 -2.07 1.64
C ALA A 50 0.05 -2.47 3.08
N ALA A 51 1.33 -2.63 3.40
CA ALA A 51 1.77 -2.95 4.75
C ALA A 51 3.13 -2.31 5.05
N VAL A 52 3.29 -1.82 6.26
CA VAL A 52 4.53 -1.22 6.75
C VAL A 52 5.23 -2.18 7.70
N PHE A 53 6.51 -2.40 7.44
CA PHE A 53 7.36 -3.29 8.23
C PHE A 53 8.59 -2.55 8.75
N THR A 54 9.13 -3.03 9.87
CA THR A 54 10.45 -2.67 10.35
C THR A 54 11.41 -3.88 10.29
N ASP A 55 12.63 -3.73 10.79
CA ASP A 55 13.67 -4.74 10.78
C ASP A 55 13.18 -6.15 11.18
N GLY A 56 13.70 -7.15 10.49
CA GLY A 56 13.34 -8.55 10.71
C GLY A 56 11.89 -8.89 10.35
N GLY A 57 11.29 -8.14 9.44
CA GLY A 57 9.95 -8.43 8.92
C GLY A 57 8.83 -8.24 9.94
N ARG A 58 9.03 -7.38 10.95
CA ARG A 58 8.00 -7.07 11.94
C ARG A 58 6.95 -6.13 11.35
N LEU A 59 5.71 -6.56 11.33
CA LEU A 59 4.59 -5.77 10.87
C LEU A 59 4.27 -4.61 11.83
N ILE A 60 4.19 -3.39 11.29
CA ILE A 60 3.80 -2.17 12.03
C ILE A 60 2.33 -1.85 11.77
N SER A 61 1.93 -1.84 10.51
CA SER A 61 0.57 -1.47 10.09
C SER A 61 0.21 -2.07 8.75
N VAL A 62 -1.07 -2.04 8.46
CA VAL A 62 -1.62 -2.36 7.14
C VAL A 62 -2.52 -1.24 6.66
N GLY A 63 -2.81 -1.22 5.36
CA GLY A 63 -3.76 -0.33 4.74
C GLY A 63 -4.45 -1.02 3.57
N VAL A 64 -5.70 -0.66 3.34
CA VAL A 64 -6.47 -0.98 2.14
C VAL A 64 -7.15 0.27 1.63
N ASN A 65 -7.47 0.30 0.34
CA ASN A 65 -8.17 1.43 -0.25
C ASN A 65 -9.57 1.61 0.35
N ARG A 66 -9.89 2.85 0.75
CA ARG A 66 -11.16 3.22 1.39
C ARG A 66 -11.80 4.47 0.77
N VAL A 67 -11.38 4.85 -0.44
CA VAL A 67 -11.79 6.12 -1.07
C VAL A 67 -13.30 6.29 -1.10
N ILE A 68 -14.01 5.35 -1.69
CA ILE A 68 -15.47 5.43 -1.82
C ILE A 68 -16.14 5.32 -0.46
N GLN A 69 -15.78 4.31 0.35
CA GLN A 69 -16.43 4.00 1.62
C GLN A 69 -16.24 5.10 2.68
N GLN A 70 -15.16 5.88 2.58
CA GLN A 70 -14.85 6.97 3.52
C GLN A 70 -15.06 8.35 2.89
N SER A 71 -15.53 8.42 1.63
CA SER A 71 -15.67 9.68 0.89
C SER A 71 -14.41 10.55 0.96
N CYS A 72 -13.25 9.92 0.80
CA CYS A 72 -11.95 10.57 0.97
C CYS A 72 -10.97 10.11 -0.11
N SER A 73 -10.65 10.97 -1.06
CA SER A 73 -9.70 10.67 -2.14
C SER A 73 -8.28 10.39 -1.66
N LEU A 74 -7.95 10.74 -0.42
CA LEU A 74 -6.64 10.48 0.19
C LEU A 74 -6.54 9.08 0.82
N ALA A 75 -7.66 8.37 0.96
CA ALA A 75 -7.73 7.08 1.65
C ALA A 75 -7.27 5.91 0.75
N HIS A 76 -6.09 6.04 0.11
CA HIS A 76 -5.40 4.98 -0.59
C HIS A 76 -4.78 3.97 0.39
N ALA A 77 -4.47 2.77 -0.08
CA ALA A 77 -3.92 1.71 0.77
C ALA A 77 -2.60 2.13 1.45
N GLU A 78 -1.70 2.73 0.69
CA GLU A 78 -0.39 3.16 1.18
C GLU A 78 -0.53 4.30 2.20
N THR A 79 -1.37 5.30 1.93
CA THR A 79 -1.60 6.41 2.86
C THR A 79 -2.28 5.94 4.13
N MET A 80 -3.23 5.00 4.05
CA MET A 80 -3.85 4.37 5.22
C MET A 80 -2.82 3.61 6.07
N ALA A 81 -1.92 2.87 5.42
CA ALA A 81 -0.83 2.17 6.10
C ALA A 81 0.15 3.14 6.78
N TYR A 82 0.55 4.22 6.09
CA TYR A 82 1.43 5.25 6.64
C TYR A 82 0.81 5.95 7.85
N MET A 83 -0.42 6.45 7.73
CA MET A 83 -1.10 7.13 8.83
C MET A 83 -1.23 6.24 10.06
N THR A 84 -1.59 4.97 9.86
CA THR A 84 -1.71 4.00 10.96
C THR A 84 -0.35 3.72 11.61
N ALA A 85 0.72 3.56 10.80
CA ALA A 85 2.07 3.37 11.32
C ALA A 85 2.56 4.59 12.11
N GLN A 86 2.36 5.78 11.57
CA GLN A 86 2.73 7.04 12.22
C GLN A 86 2.03 7.24 13.56
N GLN A 87 0.72 6.95 13.62
CA GLN A 87 -0.02 7.00 14.87
C GLN A 87 0.47 5.95 15.88
N ARG A 88 0.72 4.73 15.43
CA ARG A 88 1.21 3.66 16.29
C ARG A 88 2.58 3.93 16.87
N LEU A 89 3.49 4.48 16.05
CA LEU A 89 4.86 4.80 16.48
C LEU A 89 5.01 6.20 17.08
N GLN A 90 3.97 7.03 17.02
CA GLN A 90 4.00 8.45 17.41
C GLN A 90 5.15 9.21 16.71
N GLN A 91 5.32 8.92 15.41
CA GLN A 91 6.37 9.49 14.58
C GLN A 91 5.80 9.90 13.22
N PHE A 92 5.92 11.19 12.86
CA PHE A 92 5.51 11.66 11.54
C PHE A 92 6.47 11.22 10.43
N ARG A 93 7.72 10.90 10.76
CA ARG A 93 8.72 10.33 9.87
C ARG A 93 9.15 8.97 10.42
N LEU A 94 8.70 7.89 9.77
CA LEU A 94 8.76 6.55 10.35
C LEU A 94 10.17 6.06 10.68
N ASN A 95 11.16 6.31 9.81
CA ASN A 95 12.55 5.87 10.06
C ASN A 95 13.31 6.73 11.08
N ALA A 96 12.68 7.78 11.62
CA ALA A 96 13.28 8.55 12.72
C ALA A 96 13.42 7.74 14.02
N ILE A 97 12.79 6.58 14.13
CA ILE A 97 12.98 5.63 15.23
C ILE A 97 14.34 4.90 15.21
N GLY A 98 15.19 5.18 14.23
CA GLY A 98 16.50 4.54 14.09
C GLY A 98 16.46 3.10 13.56
N LYS A 99 15.36 2.71 12.93
CA LYS A 99 15.18 1.41 12.28
C LYS A 99 14.87 1.58 10.80
N LYS A 100 15.21 0.59 9.99
CA LYS A 100 14.83 0.54 8.58
C LYS A 100 13.34 0.26 8.46
N ILE A 101 12.67 1.02 7.61
CA ILE A 101 11.23 0.92 7.36
C ILE A 101 11.00 0.50 5.91
N THR A 102 10.15 -0.49 5.73
CA THR A 102 9.74 -0.99 4.42
C THR A 102 8.25 -0.77 4.23
N LEU A 103 7.85 -0.24 3.08
CA LEU A 103 6.48 -0.35 2.57
C LEU A 103 6.44 -1.47 1.54
N ALA A 104 5.54 -2.43 1.71
CA ALA A 104 5.12 -3.36 0.67
C ALA A 104 3.74 -2.94 0.16
N THR A 105 3.59 -2.87 -1.15
CA THR A 105 2.33 -2.49 -1.79
C THR A 105 1.96 -3.47 -2.90
N SER A 106 0.66 -3.75 -3.03
CA SER A 106 0.15 -4.66 -4.06
C SER A 106 0.36 -4.14 -5.47
N SER A 107 0.40 -2.81 -5.63
CA SER A 107 0.60 -2.13 -6.91
C SER A 107 1.56 -0.96 -6.76
N GLN A 108 2.18 -0.56 -7.85
CA GLN A 108 3.05 0.62 -7.89
C GLN A 108 2.29 1.84 -7.34
N PRO A 109 2.90 2.65 -6.46
CA PRO A 109 2.27 3.87 -5.96
C PRO A 109 1.89 4.83 -7.09
N CYS A 110 0.65 5.32 -7.09
CA CYS A 110 0.21 6.41 -7.94
C CYS A 110 0.91 7.74 -7.58
N CYS A 111 0.65 8.81 -8.31
CA CYS A 111 1.30 10.11 -8.05
C CYS A 111 1.09 10.61 -6.61
N GLN A 112 -0.09 10.40 -6.01
CA GLN A 112 -0.37 10.76 -4.63
C GLN A 112 0.48 9.95 -3.64
N CYS A 113 0.48 8.62 -3.79
CA CYS A 113 1.21 7.72 -2.88
C CYS A 113 2.72 7.81 -3.08
N TYR A 114 3.19 8.11 -4.29
CA TYR A 114 4.59 8.44 -4.55
C TYR A 114 5.06 9.63 -3.71
N GLY A 115 4.29 10.71 -3.71
CA GLY A 115 4.59 11.88 -2.86
C GLY A 115 4.56 11.54 -1.38
N ALA A 116 3.53 10.80 -0.92
CA ALA A 116 3.42 10.35 0.46
C ALA A 116 4.61 9.48 0.90
N THR A 117 5.11 8.61 0.02
CA THR A 117 6.27 7.75 0.25
C THR A 117 7.53 8.55 0.59
N ILE A 118 7.76 9.67 -0.09
CA ILE A 118 8.91 10.56 0.18
C ILE A 118 8.83 11.14 1.60
N TRP A 119 7.64 11.57 2.04
CA TRP A 119 7.46 12.23 3.32
C TRP A 119 7.30 11.27 4.51
N ALA A 120 6.75 10.07 4.27
CA ALA A 120 6.52 9.09 5.33
C ALA A 120 7.81 8.60 6.01
N GLY A 121 8.95 8.65 5.32
CA GLY A 121 10.25 8.24 5.88
C GLY A 121 10.40 6.73 5.87
N ILE A 122 10.35 6.13 4.68
CA ILE A 122 10.70 4.73 4.46
C ILE A 122 12.09 4.61 3.83
N ASP A 123 12.67 3.43 3.92
CA ASP A 123 13.99 3.10 3.36
C ASP A 123 13.88 2.14 2.18
N THR A 124 12.81 1.35 2.12
CA THR A 124 12.59 0.34 1.07
C THR A 124 11.13 0.35 0.62
N LEU A 125 10.93 0.33 -0.68
CA LEU A 125 9.62 0.20 -1.34
C LEU A 125 9.59 -1.10 -2.14
N LEU A 126 8.67 -2.00 -1.78
CA LEU A 126 8.45 -3.29 -2.44
C LEU A 126 7.13 -3.24 -3.20
N ILE A 127 7.14 -3.59 -4.49
CA ILE A 127 6.01 -3.40 -5.40
C ILE A 127 5.63 -4.70 -6.09
N GLY A 128 4.34 -5.02 -6.10
CA GLY A 128 3.76 -6.13 -6.86
C GLY A 128 3.49 -5.77 -8.32
N ALA A 129 2.29 -5.34 -8.65
CA ALA A 129 1.90 -4.94 -10.00
C ALA A 129 2.49 -3.58 -10.40
N ARG A 130 2.62 -3.36 -11.71
CA ARG A 130 3.07 -2.08 -12.28
C ARG A 130 1.88 -1.15 -12.52
N SER A 131 2.13 0.15 -12.75
CA SER A 131 1.08 1.11 -13.17
C SER A 131 0.38 0.66 -14.43
N GLU A 132 1.13 0.14 -15.42
CA GLU A 132 0.54 -0.36 -16.68
C GLU A 132 -0.43 -1.53 -16.45
N ASP A 133 -0.19 -2.35 -15.42
CA ASP A 133 -1.11 -3.41 -15.02
C ASP A 133 -2.39 -2.83 -14.43
N VAL A 134 -2.25 -1.83 -13.55
CA VAL A 134 -3.40 -1.15 -12.93
C VAL A 134 -4.27 -0.52 -14.02
N GLU A 135 -3.69 0.31 -14.87
CA GLU A 135 -4.40 1.03 -15.94
C GLU A 135 -5.09 0.08 -16.89
N SER A 136 -4.38 -0.96 -17.37
CA SER A 136 -4.91 -1.89 -18.38
C SER A 136 -5.98 -2.84 -17.82
N LEU A 137 -5.82 -3.30 -16.55
CA LEU A 137 -6.73 -4.26 -15.95
C LEU A 137 -7.94 -3.63 -15.28
N THR A 138 -7.83 -2.40 -14.80
CA THR A 138 -8.91 -1.75 -14.02
C THR A 138 -9.44 -0.48 -14.67
N GLY A 139 -8.61 0.25 -15.41
CA GLY A 139 -8.94 1.57 -15.97
C GLY A 139 -8.70 2.73 -14.98
N PHE A 140 -8.10 2.50 -13.82
CA PHE A 140 -7.69 3.59 -12.94
C PHE A 140 -6.60 4.44 -13.58
N ASP A 141 -6.69 5.75 -13.39
CA ASP A 141 -5.62 6.70 -13.69
C ASP A 141 -4.63 6.75 -12.53
N GLU A 142 -3.36 6.51 -12.81
CA GLU A 142 -2.29 6.55 -11.80
C GLU A 142 -1.68 7.95 -11.63
N GLY A 143 -2.07 8.89 -12.47
CA GLY A 143 -1.55 10.26 -12.50
C GLY A 143 -0.09 10.36 -12.93
N PRO A 144 0.45 11.59 -13.00
CA PRO A 144 1.80 11.81 -13.51
C PRO A 144 2.87 11.45 -12.49
N LEU A 145 3.92 10.77 -12.95
CA LEU A 145 5.16 10.52 -12.20
C LEU A 145 6.36 11.13 -12.96
N PRO A 146 7.46 11.46 -12.27
CA PRO A 146 8.72 11.75 -12.95
C PRO A 146 9.13 10.60 -13.87
N ALA A 147 9.72 10.89 -15.03
CA ALA A 147 10.17 9.85 -15.96
C ALA A 147 11.14 8.84 -15.29
N ASP A 148 12.04 9.33 -14.43
CA ASP A 148 12.95 8.53 -13.61
C ASP A 148 12.46 8.50 -12.14
N TRP A 149 11.21 8.10 -11.91
CA TRP A 149 10.63 8.07 -10.58
C TRP A 149 11.40 7.14 -9.60
N VAL A 150 11.96 6.04 -10.09
CA VAL A 150 12.79 5.15 -9.28
C VAL A 150 14.08 5.84 -8.86
N GLY A 151 14.79 6.49 -9.80
CA GLY A 151 16.00 7.24 -9.51
C GLY A 151 15.76 8.39 -8.55
N GLU A 152 14.59 9.07 -8.64
CA GLU A 152 14.21 10.11 -7.68
C GLU A 152 14.04 9.56 -6.26
N LEU A 153 13.48 8.37 -6.08
CA LEU A 153 13.39 7.70 -4.78
C LEU A 153 14.77 7.26 -4.27
N ASN A 154 15.59 6.67 -5.16
CA ASN A 154 16.95 6.23 -4.81
C ASN A 154 17.83 7.40 -4.35
N ARG A 155 17.74 8.56 -5.00
CA ARG A 155 18.46 9.79 -4.58
C ARG A 155 18.06 10.26 -3.18
N ARG A 156 16.85 9.88 -2.72
CA ARG A 156 16.33 10.16 -1.37
C ARG A 156 16.58 9.04 -0.38
N GLY A 157 17.39 8.05 -0.76
CA GLY A 157 17.75 6.91 0.10
C GLY A 157 16.67 5.83 0.20
N ILE A 158 15.70 5.81 -0.72
CA ILE A 158 14.64 4.80 -0.77
C ILE A 158 14.97 3.79 -1.87
N ALA A 159 15.31 2.57 -1.46
CA ALA A 159 15.53 1.46 -2.39
C ALA A 159 14.19 0.96 -2.94
N VAL A 160 14.12 0.63 -4.23
CA VAL A 160 12.90 0.17 -4.89
C VAL A 160 13.12 -1.23 -5.46
N GLN A 161 12.22 -2.17 -5.13
CA GLN A 161 12.15 -3.50 -5.74
C GLN A 161 10.77 -3.68 -6.37
N ARG A 162 10.74 -4.15 -7.61
CA ARG A 162 9.53 -4.25 -8.44
C ARG A 162 9.26 -5.69 -8.83
N ASP A 163 8.04 -5.92 -9.32
CA ASP A 163 7.60 -7.19 -9.89
C ASP A 163 7.57 -8.37 -8.91
N ILE A 164 7.49 -8.08 -7.61
CA ILE A 164 7.42 -9.11 -6.57
C ILE A 164 6.00 -9.70 -6.56
N CYS A 165 5.88 -11.01 -6.83
CA CYS A 165 4.59 -11.70 -6.94
C CYS A 165 3.62 -10.99 -7.92
N ARG A 166 4.14 -10.47 -9.02
CA ARG A 166 3.39 -9.61 -9.94
C ARG A 166 2.14 -10.28 -10.49
N GLU A 167 2.20 -11.57 -10.84
CA GLU A 167 1.05 -12.29 -11.37
C GLU A 167 -0.10 -12.40 -10.37
N GLN A 168 0.20 -12.64 -9.11
CA GLN A 168 -0.80 -12.66 -8.03
C GLN A 168 -1.41 -11.27 -7.82
N ALA A 169 -0.59 -10.21 -7.88
CA ALA A 169 -1.06 -8.84 -7.81
C ALA A 169 -1.99 -8.48 -8.98
N ARG A 170 -1.63 -8.87 -10.20
CA ARG A 170 -2.47 -8.71 -11.41
C ARG A 170 -3.80 -9.44 -11.27
N ALA A 171 -3.82 -10.64 -10.68
CA ALA A 171 -5.05 -11.39 -10.47
C ALA A 171 -6.05 -10.65 -9.58
N ALA A 172 -5.60 -9.96 -8.54
CA ALA A 172 -6.47 -9.15 -7.68
C ALA A 172 -7.08 -7.95 -8.45
N LEU A 173 -6.29 -7.30 -9.32
CA LEU A 173 -6.77 -6.22 -10.20
C LEU A 173 -7.81 -6.73 -11.19
N ALA A 174 -7.53 -7.85 -11.87
CA ALA A 174 -8.46 -8.46 -12.82
C ALA A 174 -9.78 -8.85 -12.14
N ARG A 175 -9.71 -9.38 -10.93
CA ARG A 175 -10.91 -9.74 -10.14
C ARG A 175 -11.80 -8.53 -9.85
N TYR A 176 -11.21 -7.38 -9.54
CA TYR A 176 -11.96 -6.14 -9.34
C TYR A 176 -12.77 -5.75 -10.58
N ARG A 177 -12.16 -5.86 -11.76
CA ARG A 177 -12.83 -5.60 -13.04
C ARG A 177 -13.96 -6.60 -13.33
N GLU A 178 -13.73 -7.89 -13.07
CA GLU A 178 -14.76 -8.93 -13.22
C GLU A 178 -15.99 -8.64 -12.37
N LEU A 179 -15.79 -8.13 -11.16
CA LEU A 179 -16.86 -7.72 -10.24
C LEU A 179 -17.43 -6.35 -10.55
N GLN A 180 -17.05 -5.74 -11.69
CA GLN A 180 -17.50 -4.41 -12.12
C GLN A 180 -17.26 -3.32 -11.06
N GLY A 181 -16.10 -3.39 -10.41
CA GLY A 181 -15.70 -2.41 -9.41
C GLY A 181 -15.69 -0.99 -9.97
N GLN A 182 -16.10 -0.04 -9.15
CA GLN A 182 -16.18 1.37 -9.54
C GLN A 182 -14.78 1.97 -9.66
N VAL A 183 -14.50 2.60 -10.80
CA VAL A 183 -13.31 3.47 -11.00
C VAL A 183 -13.65 4.87 -10.47
N TYR A 184 -12.75 5.49 -9.72
CA TYR A 184 -12.91 6.78 -9.04
C TYR A 184 -11.70 7.67 -9.22
#